data_8c84e57bfd23482b9b59aca484341c48
#
_entry.id   8c84e57bfd23482b9b59aca484341c48
#
_cell.length_a   1.000
_cell.length_b   1.000
_cell.length_c   1.000
_cell.angle_alpha   90.00
_cell.angle_beta   90.00
_cell.angle_gamma   90.00
#
_symmetry.space_group_name_H-M   'P 1'
#
loop_
_entity.id
_entity.type
_entity.pdbx_description
1 polymer ?
#
loop_
_entity_poly.entity_id
_entity_poly.type
_entity_poly.pdbx_seq_one_letter_code
_entity_poly.pdbx_strand_id
1 'polypeptide(L)'
;DTKSFLQKLSIQVVPVLSGGLMRSEDVVGGEQIYIAGYPLGNMVSDQMKLGDGIVSATKGMDNDVSQFIVSSDIKRGNSGGPVYDSKGNIVGVAVSRLNVNRTDTINFAIKGSTVKQFLSAHNVPTKWSNRQENIKTQDLYKIASKQTVMVVCHR
;
A
#
# COMPACT_ATOMS: atom_id res chain seq x y z
N ASP A 1 -13.37 -19.44 -1.01
CA ASP A 1 -13.86 -18.58 0.07
C ASP A 1 -12.66 -17.92 0.75
N THR A 2 -12.63 -16.58 0.74
CA THR A 2 -11.52 -15.76 1.29
C THR A 2 -11.31 -16.03 2.79
N LYS A 3 -12.35 -16.27 3.56
CA LYS A 3 -12.26 -16.67 4.98
C LYS A 3 -11.57 -18.02 5.14
N SER A 4 -11.92 -19.00 4.30
CA SER A 4 -11.32 -20.33 4.30
C SER A 4 -9.84 -20.28 3.90
N PHE A 5 -9.48 -19.41 2.94
CA PHE A 5 -8.09 -19.20 2.53
C PHE A 5 -7.26 -18.56 3.64
N LEU A 6 -7.78 -17.53 4.32
CA LEU A 6 -7.12 -16.88 5.45
C LEU A 6 -6.97 -17.80 6.66
N GLN A 7 -7.97 -18.66 6.93
CA GLN A 7 -7.88 -19.68 7.98
C GLN A 7 -6.80 -20.74 7.68
N LYS A 8 -6.64 -21.14 6.41
CA LYS A 8 -5.59 -22.09 6.01
C LYS A 8 -4.17 -21.52 6.13
N LEU A 9 -4.03 -20.19 6.08
CA LEU A 9 -2.74 -19.54 6.25
C LEU A 9 -2.32 -19.35 7.71
N SER A 10 -3.10 -19.79 8.68
CA SER A 10 -2.85 -19.57 10.13
C SER A 10 -2.56 -18.10 10.48
N ILE A 11 -3.19 -17.16 9.76
CA ILE A 11 -3.03 -15.74 10.03
C ILE A 11 -3.83 -15.40 11.28
N GLN A 12 -3.15 -15.11 12.36
CA GLN A 12 -3.78 -14.41 13.49
C GLN A 12 -4.12 -13.00 13.02
N VAL A 13 -5.41 -12.74 12.80
CA VAL A 13 -5.88 -11.38 12.54
C VAL A 13 -5.75 -10.60 13.83
N VAL A 14 -4.68 -9.84 13.96
CA VAL A 14 -4.54 -8.86 15.04
C VAL A 14 -5.69 -7.87 14.90
N PRO A 15 -6.42 -7.54 15.98
CA PRO A 15 -7.51 -6.57 15.91
C PRO A 15 -7.01 -5.28 15.27
N VAL A 16 -7.61 -4.90 14.17
CA VAL A 16 -7.27 -3.66 13.47
C VAL A 16 -7.57 -2.49 14.39
N LEU A 17 -6.60 -1.60 14.52
CA LEU A 17 -6.68 -0.35 15.27
C LEU A 17 -8.03 0.36 15.10
N SER A 18 -8.54 0.92 16.16
CA SER A 18 -9.71 1.79 16.15
C SER A 18 -9.47 2.96 15.20
N GLY A 19 -10.22 3.07 14.12
CA GLY A 19 -10.15 4.14 13.14
C GLY A 19 -10.22 3.64 11.70
N GLY A 20 -10.62 4.50 10.80
CA GLY A 20 -10.63 4.24 9.37
C GLY A 20 -9.21 4.16 8.83
N LEU A 21 -9.02 3.33 7.80
CA LEU A 21 -7.73 3.09 7.19
C LEU A 21 -7.63 3.74 5.81
N MET A 22 -8.69 3.64 5.01
CA MET A 22 -8.69 4.09 3.62
C MET A 22 -9.31 5.48 3.48
N ARG A 23 -8.71 6.29 2.63
CA ARG A 23 -9.31 7.54 2.18
C ARG A 23 -10.38 7.26 1.12
N SER A 24 -11.46 8.07 1.12
CA SER A 24 -12.55 7.94 0.16
C SER A 24 -12.17 8.44 -1.24
N GLU A 25 -11.38 9.50 -1.30
CA GLU A 25 -10.95 10.15 -2.53
C GLU A 25 -9.68 9.51 -3.09
N ASP A 26 -9.60 9.41 -4.41
CA ASP A 26 -8.38 8.99 -5.09
C ASP A 26 -7.27 10.06 -4.99
N VAL A 27 -6.06 9.64 -5.29
CA VAL A 27 -4.87 10.50 -5.29
C VAL A 27 -4.92 11.55 -6.41
N VAL A 28 -4.23 12.67 -6.18
CA VAL A 28 -4.00 13.71 -7.19
C VAL A 28 -2.52 13.79 -7.56
N GLY A 29 -2.23 14.29 -8.76
CA GLY A 29 -0.85 14.47 -9.22
C GLY A 29 -0.05 15.41 -8.31
N GLY A 30 1.20 15.05 -8.01
CA GLY A 30 2.08 15.80 -7.10
C GLY A 30 1.84 15.56 -5.61
N GLU A 31 0.84 14.76 -5.24
CA GLU A 31 0.55 14.46 -3.85
C GLU A 31 1.70 13.67 -3.20
N GLN A 32 2.11 14.07 -1.99
CA GLN A 32 3.10 13.34 -1.18
C GLN A 32 2.53 11.99 -0.74
N ILE A 33 3.31 10.93 -0.96
CA ILE A 33 2.93 9.58 -0.55
C ILE A 33 4.08 8.86 0.15
N TYR A 34 3.73 7.81 0.88
CA TYR A 34 4.67 6.94 1.58
C TYR A 34 4.29 5.48 1.32
N ILE A 35 5.30 4.64 1.07
CA ILE A 35 5.11 3.21 0.81
C ILE A 35 5.75 2.41 1.94
N ALA A 36 4.98 1.55 2.58
CA ALA A 36 5.48 0.65 3.62
C ALA A 36 5.60 -0.78 3.10
N GLY A 37 6.65 -1.48 3.56
CA GLY A 37 6.87 -2.86 3.18
C GLY A 37 8.12 -3.48 3.82
N TYR A 38 8.41 -4.71 3.43
CA TYR A 38 9.59 -5.46 3.86
C TYR A 38 10.47 -5.81 2.66
N PRO A 39 11.17 -4.81 2.09
CA PRO A 39 11.97 -5.02 0.88
C PRO A 39 13.09 -6.03 1.15
N LEU A 40 13.21 -7.01 0.24
CA LEU A 40 14.20 -8.10 0.29
C LEU A 40 14.05 -9.03 1.51
N GLY A 41 12.97 -8.92 2.28
CA GLY A 41 12.67 -9.79 3.42
C GLY A 41 13.83 -9.90 4.41
N ASN A 42 14.03 -11.08 4.96
CA ASN A 42 15.05 -11.35 5.98
C ASN A 42 16.51 -11.22 5.47
N MET A 43 16.74 -11.06 4.17
CA MET A 43 18.10 -10.89 3.61
C MET A 43 18.74 -9.56 4.02
N VAL A 44 17.93 -8.54 4.34
CA VAL A 44 18.42 -7.21 4.70
C VAL A 44 18.04 -6.84 6.13
N SER A 45 16.75 -7.01 6.49
CA SER A 45 16.21 -6.70 7.81
C SER A 45 14.81 -7.27 7.95
N ASP A 46 14.46 -7.70 9.15
CA ASP A 46 13.11 -8.10 9.55
C ASP A 46 12.20 -6.90 9.88
N GLN A 47 12.75 -5.67 9.82
CA GLN A 47 12.02 -4.45 10.10
C GLN A 47 11.32 -3.91 8.85
N MET A 48 10.10 -3.41 9.05
CA MET A 48 9.37 -2.66 8.04
C MET A 48 10.15 -1.40 7.63
N LYS A 49 10.15 -1.11 6.34
CA LYS A 49 10.73 0.12 5.79
C LYS A 49 9.62 1.01 5.24
N LEU A 50 9.83 2.31 5.40
CA LEU A 50 8.96 3.35 4.88
C LEU A 50 9.76 4.17 3.86
N GLY A 51 9.33 4.18 2.61
CA GLY A 51 9.87 5.03 1.55
C GLY A 51 8.88 6.15 1.23
N ASP A 52 9.39 7.29 0.80
CA ASP A 52 8.57 8.44 0.41
C ASP A 52 8.68 8.74 -1.09
N GLY A 53 7.76 9.52 -1.59
CA GLY A 53 7.69 9.95 -2.98
C GLY A 53 6.44 10.77 -3.24
N ILE A 54 6.16 11.00 -4.51
CA ILE A 54 4.95 11.69 -4.95
C ILE A 54 4.16 10.86 -5.96
N VAL A 55 2.91 11.19 -6.14
CA VAL A 55 2.11 10.72 -7.27
C VAL A 55 2.61 11.42 -8.54
N SER A 56 3.29 10.67 -9.40
CA SER A 56 3.84 11.20 -10.65
C SER A 56 2.78 11.31 -11.75
N ALA A 57 1.81 10.39 -11.78
CA ALA A 57 0.67 10.43 -12.68
C ALA A 57 -0.51 9.68 -12.07
N THR A 58 -1.74 10.13 -12.36
CA THR A 58 -2.98 9.56 -11.83
C THR A 58 -3.58 8.43 -12.67
N LYS A 59 -2.86 7.99 -13.70
CA LYS A 59 -3.18 6.83 -14.53
C LYS A 59 -1.93 5.96 -14.66
N GLY A 60 -2.13 4.66 -14.78
CA GLY A 60 -1.08 3.68 -15.01
C GLY A 60 -0.70 3.54 -16.49
N MET A 61 -0.10 2.39 -16.81
CA MET A 61 0.28 2.06 -18.18
C MET A 61 -0.96 2.03 -19.08
N ASP A 62 -0.79 2.47 -20.34
CA ASP A 62 -1.87 2.54 -21.34
C ASP A 62 -3.12 3.30 -20.86
N ASN A 63 -2.92 4.31 -20.01
CA ASN A 63 -3.97 5.10 -19.37
C ASN A 63 -4.89 4.29 -18.44
N ASP A 64 -4.41 3.19 -17.88
CA ASP A 64 -5.16 2.40 -16.90
C ASP A 64 -5.60 3.28 -15.72
N VAL A 65 -6.90 3.47 -15.58
CA VAL A 65 -7.52 4.30 -14.54
C VAL A 65 -7.54 3.65 -13.16
N SER A 66 -7.31 2.35 -13.09
CA SER A 66 -7.26 1.60 -11.83
C SER A 66 -5.94 1.78 -11.07
N GLN A 67 -4.92 2.34 -11.74
CA GLN A 67 -3.57 2.50 -11.24
C GLN A 67 -3.13 3.96 -11.26
N PHE A 68 -2.04 4.23 -10.56
CA PHE A 68 -1.31 5.50 -10.62
C PHE A 68 0.21 5.23 -10.56
N ILE A 69 0.99 6.19 -11.05
CA ILE A 69 2.45 6.12 -11.09
C ILE A 69 3.01 6.89 -9.89
N VAL A 70 4.02 6.32 -9.26
CA VAL A 70 4.71 6.91 -8.11
C VAL A 70 6.20 7.10 -8.38
N SER A 71 6.78 8.13 -7.80
CA SER A 71 8.22 8.39 -7.88
C SER A 71 9.03 7.53 -6.89
N SER A 72 8.39 6.98 -5.87
CA SER A 72 9.03 6.12 -4.87
C SER A 72 9.47 4.79 -5.49
N ASP A 73 10.67 4.34 -5.14
CA ASP A 73 11.22 3.08 -5.64
C ASP A 73 10.53 1.87 -4.98
N ILE A 74 9.80 1.11 -5.77
CA ILE A 74 9.14 -0.13 -5.33
C ILE A 74 10.10 -1.30 -5.54
N LYS A 75 10.65 -1.82 -4.46
CA LYS A 75 11.53 -3.01 -4.44
C LYS A 75 10.73 -4.28 -4.16
N ARG A 76 11.34 -5.43 -4.47
CA ARG A 76 10.81 -6.73 -4.05
C ARG A 76 10.53 -6.73 -2.55
N GLY A 77 9.31 -7.12 -2.14
CA GLY A 77 8.83 -7.10 -0.77
C GLY A 77 8.01 -5.86 -0.40
N ASN A 78 7.98 -4.82 -1.25
CA ASN A 78 7.05 -3.71 -1.10
C ASN A 78 5.71 -3.96 -1.82
N SER A 79 5.68 -4.86 -2.81
CA SER A 79 4.44 -5.22 -3.53
C SER A 79 3.42 -5.81 -2.58
N GLY A 80 2.17 -5.34 -2.67
CA GLY A 80 1.10 -5.65 -1.72
C GLY A 80 1.09 -4.74 -0.49
N GLY A 81 2.13 -3.94 -0.27
CA GLY A 81 2.22 -2.99 0.83
C GLY A 81 1.34 -1.76 0.63
N PRO A 82 0.89 -1.14 1.74
CA PRO A 82 0.06 0.05 1.68
C PRO A 82 0.82 1.27 1.20
N VAL A 83 0.12 2.12 0.43
CA VAL A 83 0.54 3.47 0.08
C VAL A 83 -0.27 4.44 0.94
N TYR A 84 0.41 5.30 1.67
CA TYR A 84 -0.18 6.29 2.57
C TYR A 84 -0.07 7.70 2.03
N ASP A 85 -1.01 8.56 2.39
CA ASP A 85 -0.87 10.02 2.29
C ASP A 85 -0.16 10.61 3.52
N SER A 86 0.07 11.93 3.52
CA SER A 86 0.68 12.66 4.64
C SER A 86 -0.18 12.68 5.92
N LYS A 87 -1.42 12.24 5.85
CA LYS A 87 -2.37 12.19 6.98
C LYS A 87 -2.44 10.79 7.59
N GLY A 88 -1.71 9.82 7.02
CA GLY A 88 -1.72 8.42 7.45
C GLY A 88 -2.94 7.63 6.96
N ASN A 89 -3.61 8.09 5.91
CA ASN A 89 -4.66 7.33 5.26
C ASN A 89 -4.07 6.44 4.18
N ILE A 90 -4.61 5.23 4.00
CA ILE A 90 -4.26 4.38 2.87
C ILE A 90 -4.95 4.93 1.61
N VAL A 91 -4.16 5.21 0.59
CA VAL A 91 -4.60 5.75 -0.72
C VAL A 91 -4.43 4.75 -1.86
N GLY A 92 -3.74 3.65 -1.61
CA GLY A 92 -3.52 2.61 -2.61
C GLY A 92 -2.67 1.46 -2.10
N VAL A 93 -2.34 0.55 -3.03
CA VAL A 93 -1.50 -0.63 -2.77
C VAL A 93 -0.38 -0.67 -3.80
N ALA A 94 0.86 -0.74 -3.33
CA ALA A 94 2.04 -0.89 -4.19
C ALA A 94 2.00 -2.24 -4.93
N VAL A 95 2.22 -2.24 -6.25
CA VAL A 95 2.06 -3.48 -7.02
C VAL A 95 3.34 -3.93 -7.68
N SER A 96 3.90 -3.10 -8.53
CA SER A 96 4.98 -3.54 -9.41
C SER A 96 5.80 -2.36 -9.91
N ARG A 97 6.92 -2.71 -10.50
CA ARG A 97 7.72 -1.82 -11.30
C ARG A 97 7.86 -2.38 -12.71
N LEU A 98 7.90 -1.51 -13.69
CA LEU A 98 8.24 -1.81 -15.06
C LEU A 98 9.65 -1.30 -15.34
N ASN A 99 10.55 -2.18 -15.75
CA ASN A 99 11.85 -1.78 -16.27
C ASN A 99 11.68 -1.48 -17.76
N VAL A 100 11.71 -0.22 -18.11
CA VAL A 100 11.58 0.23 -19.52
C VAL A 100 12.90 0.02 -20.24
N ASN A 101 14.01 0.35 -19.55
CA ASN A 101 15.38 0.16 -20.03
C ASN A 101 16.24 -0.31 -18.84
N ARG A 102 17.56 -0.48 -19.07
CA ARG A 102 18.49 -0.82 -17.99
C ARG A 102 18.54 0.22 -16.86
N THR A 103 18.15 1.46 -17.13
CA THR A 103 18.24 2.61 -16.22
C THR A 103 16.89 3.13 -15.76
N ASP A 104 15.82 2.90 -16.53
CA ASP A 104 14.52 3.51 -16.29
C ASP A 104 13.54 2.52 -15.68
N THR A 105 12.99 2.90 -14.54
CA THR A 105 12.00 2.12 -13.82
C THR A 105 10.76 2.95 -13.56
N ILE A 106 9.60 2.44 -13.94
CA ILE A 106 8.30 3.03 -13.62
C ILE A 106 7.66 2.21 -12.51
N ASN A 107 7.24 2.86 -11.45
CA ASN A 107 6.62 2.23 -10.30
C ASN A 107 5.12 2.53 -10.25
N PHE A 108 4.31 1.50 -9.99
CA PHE A 108 2.85 1.57 -10.04
C PHE A 108 2.23 1.21 -8.70
N ALA A 109 1.08 1.82 -8.42
CA ALA A 109 0.22 1.43 -7.32
C ALA A 109 -1.24 1.35 -7.79
N ILE A 110 -2.02 0.45 -7.19
CA ILE A 110 -3.47 0.35 -7.40
C ILE A 110 -4.16 1.41 -6.56
N LYS A 111 -5.13 2.11 -7.14
CA LYS A 111 -5.92 3.13 -6.44
C LYS A 111 -6.76 2.54 -5.31
N GLY A 112 -6.98 3.34 -4.27
CA GLY A 112 -7.85 2.99 -3.15
C GLY A 112 -9.27 2.66 -3.58
N SER A 113 -9.82 3.37 -4.57
CA SER A 113 -11.15 3.08 -5.15
C SER A 113 -11.23 1.69 -5.77
N THR A 114 -10.20 1.26 -6.48
CA THR A 114 -10.12 -0.09 -7.07
C THR A 114 -10.01 -1.17 -6.00
N VAL A 115 -9.18 -0.94 -4.97
CA VAL A 115 -9.05 -1.84 -3.82
C VAL A 115 -10.40 -1.99 -3.11
N LYS A 116 -11.13 -0.88 -2.90
CA LYS A 116 -12.47 -0.91 -2.31
C LYS A 116 -13.44 -1.76 -3.11
N GLN A 117 -13.48 -1.58 -4.44
CA GLN A 117 -14.36 -2.37 -5.31
C GLN A 117 -14.07 -3.87 -5.17
N PHE A 118 -12.80 -4.24 -5.18
CA PHE A 118 -12.37 -5.63 -4.98
C PHE A 118 -12.82 -6.18 -3.61
N LEU A 119 -12.57 -5.46 -2.53
CA LEU A 119 -12.96 -5.87 -1.19
C LEU A 119 -14.49 -6.01 -1.05
N SER A 120 -15.25 -5.05 -1.62
CA SER A 120 -16.72 -5.07 -1.61
C SER A 120 -17.27 -6.28 -2.38
N ALA A 121 -16.69 -6.60 -3.54
CA ALA A 121 -17.09 -7.78 -4.33
C ALA A 121 -16.87 -9.10 -3.59
N HIS A 122 -15.95 -9.12 -2.62
CA HIS A 122 -15.65 -10.28 -1.79
C HIS A 122 -16.27 -10.20 -0.38
N ASN A 123 -17.21 -9.28 -0.14
CA ASN A 123 -17.87 -9.06 1.15
C ASN A 123 -16.90 -8.75 2.30
N VAL A 124 -15.77 -8.11 1.99
CA VAL A 124 -14.81 -7.62 2.99
C VAL A 124 -15.13 -6.16 3.30
N PRO A 125 -15.53 -5.84 4.54
CA PRO A 125 -15.89 -4.46 4.89
C PRO A 125 -14.65 -3.56 4.88
N THR A 126 -14.79 -2.35 4.31
CA THR A 126 -13.76 -1.32 4.28
C THR A 126 -13.98 -0.32 5.41
N LYS A 127 -12.95 -0.01 6.16
CA LYS A 127 -12.94 1.07 7.14
C LYS A 127 -12.40 2.36 6.51
N TRP A 128 -13.20 3.41 6.54
CA TRP A 128 -12.83 4.71 6.03
C TRP A 128 -12.12 5.54 7.10
N SER A 129 -11.12 6.28 6.67
CA SER A 129 -10.43 7.26 7.50
C SER A 129 -11.07 8.64 7.34
N ASN A 130 -11.17 9.36 8.46
CA ASN A 130 -11.58 10.76 8.50
C ASN A 130 -10.43 11.70 8.90
N ARG A 131 -9.18 11.22 8.88
CA ARG A 131 -8.02 12.05 9.19
C ARG A 131 -7.84 13.13 8.13
N GLN A 132 -7.76 14.38 8.58
CA GLN A 132 -7.63 15.54 7.69
C GLN A 132 -6.32 16.32 7.91
N GLU A 133 -5.65 16.09 9.04
CA GLU A 133 -4.42 16.78 9.40
C GLU A 133 -3.17 15.95 9.06
N ASN A 134 -2.15 16.63 8.59
CA ASN A 134 -0.84 16.01 8.34
C ASN A 134 -0.23 15.55 9.67
N ILE A 135 0.36 14.37 9.63
CA ILE A 135 1.09 13.80 10.76
C ILE A 135 2.59 13.78 10.48
N LYS A 136 3.39 13.71 11.55
CA LYS A 136 4.84 13.58 11.39
C LYS A 136 5.18 12.21 10.78
N THR A 137 6.20 12.16 9.93
CA THR A 137 6.65 10.89 9.30
C THR A 137 6.98 9.81 10.33
N GLN A 138 7.49 10.20 11.50
CA GLN A 138 7.75 9.27 12.61
C GLN A 138 6.47 8.62 13.16
N ASP A 139 5.38 9.38 13.23
CA ASP A 139 4.08 8.86 13.68
C ASP A 139 3.43 8.01 12.59
N LEU A 140 3.59 8.39 11.32
CA LEU A 140 3.21 7.55 10.19
C LEU A 140 3.95 6.21 10.23
N TYR A 141 5.25 6.20 10.50
CA TYR A 141 6.03 4.97 10.64
C TYR A 141 5.44 4.04 11.70
N LYS A 142 5.05 4.58 12.87
CA LYS A 142 4.39 3.81 13.95
C LYS A 142 3.05 3.22 13.50
N ILE A 143 2.25 3.98 12.75
CA ILE A 143 0.98 3.50 12.19
C ILE A 143 1.25 2.37 11.19
N ALA A 144 2.12 2.61 10.23
CA ALA A 144 2.44 1.68 9.17
C ALA A 144 3.02 0.36 9.71
N SER A 145 3.89 0.41 10.72
CA SER A 145 4.48 -0.78 11.34
C SER A 145 3.47 -1.69 12.03
N LYS A 146 2.32 -1.13 12.46
CA LYS A 146 1.22 -1.91 13.06
C LYS A 146 0.23 -2.45 12.01
N GLN A 147 0.22 -1.89 10.81
CA GLN A 147 -0.73 -2.22 9.75
C GLN A 147 -0.11 -3.06 8.62
N THR A 148 1.21 -3.05 8.50
CA THR A 148 1.92 -3.76 7.45
C THR A 148 2.51 -5.06 8.00
N VAL A 149 2.24 -6.17 7.33
CA VAL A 149 2.73 -7.49 7.73
C VAL A 149 3.51 -8.12 6.58
N MET A 150 4.53 -8.90 6.93
CA MET A 150 5.25 -9.73 5.97
C MET A 150 4.55 -11.09 5.85
N VAL A 151 4.16 -11.46 4.62
CA VAL A 151 3.60 -12.78 4.34
C VAL A 151 4.72 -13.70 3.86
N VAL A 152 4.97 -14.78 4.59
CA VAL A 152 5.99 -15.78 4.25
C VAL A 152 5.28 -17.10 3.92
N CYS A 153 5.61 -17.66 2.76
CA CYS A 153 5.15 -18.99 2.35
C CYS A 153 6.26 -20.00 2.63
N HIS A 154 6.00 -20.93 3.53
CA HIS A 154 6.88 -22.08 3.77
C HIS A 154 6.47 -23.22 2.84
N ARG A 155 7.42 -23.73 2.07
CA ARG A 155 7.27 -24.92 1.22
C ARG A 155 7.76 -26.15 1.96
#